data_78a828a0623079d40f9ceb616315d95c
#
_entry.id   78a828a0623079d40f9ceb616315d95c
#
_cell.length_a   1.000
_cell.length_b   1.000
_cell.length_c   1.000
_cell.angle_alpha   90.00
_cell.angle_beta   90.00
_cell.angle_gamma   90.00
#
_symmetry.space_group_name_H-M   'P 1'
#
loop_
_entity.id
_entity.type
_entity.pdbx_description
1 polymer ?
#
loop_
_entity_poly.entity_id
_entity_poly.type
_entity_poly.pdbx_seq_one_letter_code
_entity_poly.pdbx_strand_id
1 'polypeptide(L)'
;MSQKNENIRNDQSAEATKRNPDGTFAKGNDFAEKYDDSYADKLIEFFSQPLTRIEYKKTYNRNGDLESEYPVEFTADFPTMGMFARSIGVSVSALKAWAGITEDGKYKHDRFAFAYARAKEWAGGMMESGALSGKLDANMAKFVLTNDYGKQDKQVIDTRVTGIDEKDLALIQRVEARLSAQKKDGDDGGNANT
;
A
#
# COMPACT_ATOMS: atom_id res chain seq x y z
N MET A 1 33.48 50.23 -20.38
CA MET A 1 32.63 49.18 -20.96
C MET A 1 32.52 48.06 -19.95
N SER A 2 31.55 48.13 -19.10
CA SER A 2 31.23 47.04 -18.12
C SER A 2 29.92 47.35 -17.45
N GLN A 3 28.85 46.80 -17.95
CA GLN A 3 27.55 46.68 -17.27
C GLN A 3 26.58 45.91 -18.19
N LYS A 4 26.64 44.60 -18.12
CA LYS A 4 25.54 43.74 -18.68
C LYS A 4 25.79 42.30 -18.19
N ASN A 5 25.55 42.01 -16.93
CA ASN A 5 25.45 40.59 -16.49
C ASN A 5 24.80 40.42 -15.10
N GLU A 6 23.86 41.28 -14.71
CA GLU A 6 23.18 41.15 -13.40
C GLU A 6 21.69 40.82 -13.42
N ASN A 7 21.08 40.57 -14.57
CA ASN A 7 19.62 40.40 -14.64
C ASN A 7 19.12 38.99 -15.01
N ILE A 8 19.89 37.93 -14.88
CA ILE A 8 19.44 36.57 -15.23
C ILE A 8 19.22 35.69 -13.98
N ARG A 9 19.53 36.16 -12.78
CA ARG A 9 19.40 35.31 -11.57
C ARG A 9 18.13 35.49 -10.74
N ASN A 10 17.27 36.44 -11.07
CA ASN A 10 16.10 36.76 -10.22
C ASN A 10 14.74 36.20 -10.71
N ASP A 11 14.69 35.50 -11.84
CA ASP A 11 13.38 35.00 -12.35
C ASP A 11 13.07 33.54 -12.01
N GLN A 12 13.99 32.81 -11.37
CA GLN A 12 13.75 31.43 -10.96
C GLN A 12 13.30 31.27 -9.51
N SER A 13 13.28 32.32 -8.71
CA SER A 13 12.89 32.24 -7.29
C SER A 13 11.43 32.63 -6.99
N ALA A 14 10.70 33.15 -7.97
CA ALA A 14 9.32 33.59 -7.78
C ALA A 14 8.26 32.51 -8.02
N GLU A 15 8.63 31.33 -8.56
CA GLU A 15 7.68 30.20 -8.76
C GLU A 15 7.60 29.24 -7.59
N ALA A 16 8.37 29.41 -6.53
CA ALA A 16 8.66 28.36 -5.57
C ALA A 16 7.67 28.21 -4.40
N THR A 17 6.61 29.01 -4.28
CA THR A 17 5.69 28.86 -3.13
C THR A 17 4.25 29.24 -3.44
N LYS A 18 3.57 28.41 -4.22
CA LYS A 18 2.11 28.47 -4.26
C LYS A 18 1.52 27.75 -3.04
N ARG A 19 1.81 28.24 -1.85
CA ARG A 19 1.16 27.82 -0.60
C ARG A 19 0.30 28.94 -0.06
N ASN A 20 -0.85 28.55 0.52
CA ASN A 20 -1.68 29.48 1.28
C ASN A 20 -0.94 29.92 2.56
N PRO A 21 -1.34 31.06 3.19
CA PRO A 21 -0.76 31.51 4.46
C PRO A 21 -0.87 30.47 5.61
N ASP A 22 -1.82 29.55 5.53
CA ASP A 22 -2.04 28.43 6.47
C ASP A 22 -1.11 27.22 6.22
N GLY A 23 -0.20 27.32 5.22
CA GLY A 23 0.73 26.26 4.85
C GLY A 23 0.15 25.19 3.90
N THR A 24 -1.14 25.26 3.55
CA THR A 24 -1.74 24.36 2.55
C THR A 24 -1.36 24.78 1.14
N PHE A 25 -1.46 23.84 0.19
CA PHE A 25 -1.19 24.17 -1.22
C PHE A 25 -2.30 25.04 -1.79
N ALA A 26 -1.93 26.12 -2.49
CA ALA A 26 -2.89 27.01 -3.15
C ALA A 26 -3.61 26.26 -4.29
N LYS A 27 -4.87 26.64 -4.55
CA LYS A 27 -5.66 26.13 -5.67
C LYS A 27 -4.95 26.46 -6.98
N GLY A 28 -4.67 25.45 -7.81
CA GLY A 28 -3.92 25.61 -9.06
C GLY A 28 -2.40 25.48 -8.90
N ASN A 29 -1.95 24.89 -7.82
CA ASN A 29 -0.56 24.48 -7.65
C ASN A 29 -0.22 23.36 -8.64
N ASP A 30 0.67 23.66 -9.60
CA ASP A 30 1.12 22.71 -10.64
C ASP A 30 2.05 21.60 -10.12
N PHE A 31 2.28 21.52 -8.82
CA PHE A 31 2.94 20.39 -8.18
C PHE A 31 2.11 19.11 -8.15
N ALA A 32 0.88 19.15 -8.67
CA ALA A 32 0.14 17.92 -8.94
C ALA A 32 0.91 17.12 -9.99
N GLU A 33 1.49 16.01 -9.55
CA GLU A 33 2.20 15.07 -10.40
C GLU A 33 1.32 14.72 -11.60
N LYS A 34 1.81 15.04 -12.81
CA LYS A 34 1.04 14.82 -14.04
C LYS A 34 1.03 13.34 -14.37
N TYR A 35 -0.16 12.81 -14.62
CA TYR A 35 -0.32 11.46 -15.14
C TYR A 35 0.17 11.38 -16.59
N ASP A 36 0.87 10.30 -16.91
CA ASP A 36 1.28 9.91 -18.26
C ASP A 36 0.75 8.51 -18.57
N ASP A 37 0.12 8.33 -19.73
CA ASP A 37 -0.48 7.04 -20.11
C ASP A 37 0.56 5.90 -20.21
N SER A 38 1.83 6.23 -20.47
CA SER A 38 2.92 5.24 -20.47
C SER A 38 3.20 4.63 -19.10
N TYR A 39 2.72 5.25 -18.01
CA TYR A 39 2.96 4.71 -16.66
C TYR A 39 2.27 3.38 -16.40
N ALA A 40 1.16 3.11 -17.10
CA ALA A 40 0.51 1.81 -17.01
C ALA A 40 1.42 0.68 -17.52
N ASP A 41 2.05 0.88 -18.69
CA ASP A 41 2.95 -0.12 -19.28
C ASP A 41 4.23 -0.27 -18.46
N LYS A 42 4.83 0.86 -18.05
CA LYS A 42 6.01 0.87 -17.18
C LYS A 42 5.77 0.14 -15.88
N LEU A 43 4.56 0.28 -15.30
CA LEU A 43 4.19 -0.41 -14.07
C LEU A 43 4.14 -1.94 -14.28
N ILE A 44 3.50 -2.38 -15.36
CA ILE A 44 3.45 -3.80 -15.73
C ILE A 44 4.86 -4.34 -15.98
N GLU A 45 5.68 -3.65 -16.75
CA GLU A 45 7.06 -4.03 -17.04
C GLU A 45 7.89 -4.15 -15.75
N PHE A 46 7.78 -3.15 -14.86
CA PHE A 46 8.52 -3.13 -13.59
C PHE A 46 8.22 -4.36 -12.70
N PHE A 47 6.95 -4.74 -12.59
CA PHE A 47 6.54 -5.87 -11.75
C PHE A 47 6.60 -7.23 -12.46
N SER A 48 6.75 -7.27 -13.79
CA SER A 48 6.92 -8.51 -14.53
C SER A 48 8.34 -9.07 -14.53
N GLN A 49 9.30 -8.31 -14.03
CA GLN A 49 10.70 -8.73 -13.98
C GLN A 49 10.92 -9.87 -13.00
N PRO A 50 11.70 -10.90 -13.36
CA PRO A 50 12.01 -11.99 -12.45
C PRO A 50 12.84 -11.49 -11.27
N LEU A 51 12.50 -11.92 -10.04
CA LEU A 51 13.27 -11.61 -8.83
C LEU A 51 14.66 -12.26 -8.84
N THR A 52 14.81 -13.33 -9.56
CA THR A 52 16.06 -14.11 -9.61
C THR A 52 16.57 -14.11 -11.05
N ARG A 53 17.83 -13.78 -11.21
CA ARG A 53 18.55 -13.88 -12.48
C ARG A 53 19.87 -14.57 -12.29
N ILE A 54 20.34 -15.26 -13.34
CA ILE A 54 21.66 -15.84 -13.35
C ILE A 54 22.63 -14.81 -13.93
N GLU A 55 23.61 -14.41 -13.14
CA GLU A 55 24.73 -13.58 -13.60
C GLU A 55 25.99 -14.45 -13.67
N TYR A 56 26.78 -14.28 -14.72
CA TYR A 56 28.03 -14.97 -14.85
C TYR A 56 29.16 -14.15 -14.24
N LYS A 57 29.74 -14.66 -13.16
CA LYS A 57 30.90 -14.03 -12.50
C LYS A 57 32.19 -14.50 -13.16
N LYS A 58 33.02 -13.56 -13.59
CA LYS A 58 34.29 -13.81 -14.24
C LYS A 58 35.43 -13.60 -13.25
N THR A 59 36.35 -14.52 -13.20
CA THR A 59 37.63 -14.39 -12.48
C THR A 59 38.78 -14.31 -13.47
N TYR A 60 39.77 -13.50 -13.15
CA TYR A 60 40.92 -13.25 -13.99
C TYR A 60 42.20 -13.61 -13.24
N ASN A 61 43.20 -14.18 -13.95
CA ASN A 61 44.50 -14.47 -13.40
C ASN A 61 45.34 -13.17 -13.23
N ARG A 62 46.53 -13.30 -12.68
CA ARG A 62 47.47 -12.16 -12.50
C ARG A 62 47.84 -11.44 -13.79
N ASN A 63 47.77 -12.11 -14.93
CA ASN A 63 48.10 -11.57 -16.23
C ASN A 63 46.92 -10.87 -16.91
N GLY A 64 45.73 -10.93 -16.31
CA GLY A 64 44.52 -10.35 -16.87
C GLY A 64 43.72 -11.28 -17.80
N ASP A 65 44.14 -12.55 -17.92
CA ASP A 65 43.42 -13.53 -18.74
C ASP A 65 42.24 -14.10 -17.97
N LEU A 66 41.14 -14.42 -18.66
CA LEU A 66 39.97 -15.06 -18.05
C LEU A 66 40.34 -16.44 -17.52
N GLU A 67 40.27 -16.63 -16.19
CA GLU A 67 40.59 -17.90 -15.53
C GLU A 67 39.37 -18.80 -15.42
N SER A 68 38.24 -18.24 -15.01
CA SER A 68 36.97 -18.99 -14.94
C SER A 68 35.76 -18.08 -15.07
N GLU A 69 34.66 -18.69 -15.53
CA GLU A 69 33.36 -18.07 -15.58
C GLU A 69 32.34 -19.06 -15.01
N TYR A 70 31.61 -18.64 -13.98
CA TYR A 70 30.62 -19.51 -13.30
C TYR A 70 29.33 -18.76 -13.05
N PRO A 71 28.18 -19.46 -13.13
CA PRO A 71 26.90 -18.87 -12.89
C PRO A 71 26.70 -18.59 -11.40
N VAL A 72 26.22 -17.41 -11.07
CA VAL A 72 25.81 -16.99 -9.72
C VAL A 72 24.37 -16.56 -9.78
N GLU A 73 23.54 -17.15 -8.92
CA GLU A 73 22.16 -16.72 -8.76
C GLU A 73 22.14 -15.38 -8.03
N PHE A 74 21.66 -14.35 -8.71
CA PHE A 74 21.46 -13.03 -8.15
C PHE A 74 19.98 -12.82 -7.88
N THR A 75 19.62 -12.53 -6.62
CA THR A 75 18.26 -12.16 -6.25
C THR A 75 18.16 -10.64 -6.19
N ALA A 76 17.32 -10.08 -7.05
CA ALA A 76 17.04 -8.65 -7.04
C ALA A 76 16.20 -8.26 -5.79
N ASP A 77 16.22 -6.99 -5.46
CA ASP A 77 15.34 -6.47 -4.43
C ASP A 77 13.87 -6.72 -4.79
N PHE A 78 13.07 -7.01 -3.78
CA PHE A 78 11.64 -7.24 -3.96
C PHE A 78 10.97 -5.96 -4.49
N PRO A 79 10.27 -6.00 -5.65
CA PRO A 79 9.67 -4.81 -6.24
C PRO A 79 8.50 -4.30 -5.39
N THR A 80 8.54 -3.02 -5.05
CA THR A 80 7.50 -2.36 -4.30
C THR A 80 6.91 -1.18 -5.07
N MET A 81 5.68 -0.77 -4.72
CA MET A 81 5.07 0.44 -5.27
C MET A 81 5.91 1.69 -4.98
N GLY A 82 6.62 1.72 -3.84
CA GLY A 82 7.55 2.80 -3.51
C GLY A 82 8.75 2.87 -4.45
N MET A 83 9.33 1.73 -4.81
CA MET A 83 10.43 1.67 -5.78
C MET A 83 9.98 2.10 -7.17
N PHE A 84 8.80 1.65 -7.61
CA PHE A 84 8.22 2.09 -8.87
C PHE A 84 7.94 3.61 -8.87
N ALA A 85 7.29 4.13 -7.84
CA ALA A 85 7.03 5.56 -7.71
C ALA A 85 8.32 6.38 -7.83
N ARG A 86 9.37 5.95 -7.11
CA ARG A 86 10.70 6.57 -7.19
C ARG A 86 11.29 6.52 -8.60
N SER A 87 11.14 5.40 -9.32
CA SER A 87 11.71 5.23 -10.67
C SER A 87 11.13 6.18 -11.71
N ILE A 88 9.86 6.59 -11.53
CA ILE A 88 9.18 7.57 -12.41
C ILE A 88 9.09 8.98 -11.79
N GLY A 89 9.71 9.20 -10.62
CA GLY A 89 9.81 10.51 -9.97
C GLY A 89 8.51 11.03 -9.36
N VAL A 90 7.62 10.13 -8.90
CA VAL A 90 6.32 10.50 -8.30
C VAL A 90 6.17 9.92 -6.89
N SER A 91 5.11 10.32 -6.18
CA SER A 91 4.78 9.75 -4.88
C SER A 91 3.87 8.50 -5.00
N VAL A 92 3.90 7.64 -3.98
CA VAL A 92 2.95 6.51 -3.89
C VAL A 92 1.51 7.01 -3.78
N SER A 93 1.31 8.19 -3.18
CA SER A 93 -0.01 8.81 -3.09
C SER A 93 -0.57 9.20 -4.45
N ALA A 94 0.29 9.67 -5.38
CA ALA A 94 -0.11 9.93 -6.76
C ALA A 94 -0.54 8.65 -7.47
N LEU A 95 0.22 7.55 -7.32
CA LEU A 95 -0.17 6.26 -7.91
C LEU A 95 -1.56 5.81 -7.41
N LYS A 96 -1.82 5.94 -6.10
CA LYS A 96 -3.13 5.61 -5.52
C LYS A 96 -4.24 6.53 -6.07
N ALA A 97 -3.96 7.82 -6.20
CA ALA A 97 -4.91 8.78 -6.74
C ALA A 97 -5.24 8.52 -8.21
N TRP A 98 -4.25 8.12 -9.02
CA TRP A 98 -4.47 7.78 -10.44
C TRP A 98 -5.24 6.47 -10.62
N ALA A 99 -5.01 5.49 -9.76
CA ALA A 99 -5.75 4.22 -9.74
C ALA A 99 -7.12 4.33 -9.05
N GLY A 100 -7.43 5.48 -8.44
CA GLY A 100 -8.64 5.70 -7.67
C GLY A 100 -9.90 5.83 -8.52
N ILE A 101 -11.04 5.74 -7.85
CA ILE A 101 -12.36 5.92 -8.43
C ILE A 101 -12.79 7.37 -8.21
N THR A 102 -13.36 8.00 -9.24
CA THR A 102 -13.95 9.35 -9.18
C THR A 102 -15.28 9.33 -8.43
N GLU A 103 -15.82 10.50 -8.09
CA GLU A 103 -17.14 10.64 -7.44
C GLU A 103 -18.28 10.00 -8.26
N ASP A 104 -18.15 9.95 -9.58
CA ASP A 104 -19.09 9.31 -10.50
C ASP A 104 -18.99 7.77 -10.55
N GLY A 105 -18.15 7.16 -9.72
CA GLY A 105 -17.96 5.72 -9.68
C GLY A 105 -17.11 5.15 -10.83
N LYS A 106 -16.45 5.99 -11.61
CA LYS A 106 -15.55 5.58 -12.71
C LYS A 106 -14.09 5.65 -12.26
N TYR A 107 -13.24 4.83 -12.85
CA TYR A 107 -11.81 4.98 -12.63
C TYR A 107 -11.31 6.29 -13.21
N LYS A 108 -10.40 6.94 -12.50
CA LYS A 108 -9.78 8.19 -12.97
C LYS A 108 -8.94 7.96 -14.25
N HIS A 109 -8.21 6.85 -14.27
CA HIS A 109 -7.44 6.38 -15.42
C HIS A 109 -7.57 4.86 -15.50
N ASP A 110 -8.52 4.35 -16.30
CA ASP A 110 -8.89 2.93 -16.36
C ASP A 110 -7.69 2.03 -16.59
N ARG A 111 -6.89 2.35 -17.61
CA ARG A 111 -5.71 1.55 -17.97
C ARG A 111 -4.71 1.45 -16.82
N PHE A 112 -4.47 2.56 -16.11
CA PHE A 112 -3.58 2.58 -14.96
C PHE A 112 -4.17 1.84 -13.77
N ALA A 113 -5.46 1.97 -13.51
CA ALA A 113 -6.14 1.27 -12.43
C ALA A 113 -6.04 -0.26 -12.60
N PHE A 114 -6.24 -0.78 -13.81
CA PHE A 114 -6.02 -2.20 -14.12
C PHE A 114 -4.56 -2.62 -13.94
N ALA A 115 -3.62 -1.83 -14.45
CA ALA A 115 -2.19 -2.10 -14.27
C ALA A 115 -1.79 -2.10 -12.80
N TYR A 116 -2.33 -1.16 -12.02
CA TYR A 116 -2.06 -1.04 -10.59
C TYR A 116 -2.61 -2.24 -9.78
N ALA A 117 -3.84 -2.67 -10.06
CA ALA A 117 -4.43 -3.85 -9.45
C ALA A 117 -3.59 -5.11 -9.76
N ARG A 118 -3.24 -5.31 -11.04
CA ARG A 118 -2.42 -6.44 -11.48
C ARG A 118 -1.02 -6.45 -10.86
N ALA A 119 -0.37 -5.29 -10.81
CA ALA A 119 0.94 -5.15 -10.16
C ALA A 119 0.87 -5.51 -8.65
N LYS A 120 -0.22 -5.13 -7.97
CA LYS A 120 -0.46 -5.54 -6.59
C LYS A 120 -0.63 -7.05 -6.44
N GLU A 121 -1.40 -7.69 -7.32
CA GLU A 121 -1.58 -9.15 -7.30
C GLU A 121 -0.25 -9.87 -7.50
N TRP A 122 0.55 -9.45 -8.47
CA TRP A 122 1.87 -10.03 -8.72
C TRP A 122 2.82 -9.85 -7.55
N ALA A 123 2.91 -8.64 -7.00
CA ALA A 123 3.73 -8.39 -5.82
C ALA A 123 3.30 -9.25 -4.63
N GLY A 124 2.01 -9.39 -4.39
CA GLY A 124 1.48 -10.28 -3.36
C GLY A 124 1.84 -11.74 -3.60
N GLY A 125 1.67 -12.24 -4.83
CA GLY A 125 2.04 -13.61 -5.20
C GLY A 125 3.54 -13.90 -5.10
N MET A 126 4.38 -12.95 -5.52
CA MET A 126 5.83 -13.05 -5.35
C MET A 126 6.23 -13.12 -3.88
N MET A 127 5.58 -12.32 -3.03
CA MET A 127 5.83 -12.31 -1.58
C MET A 127 5.42 -13.61 -0.92
N GLU A 128 4.26 -14.17 -1.28
CA GLU A 128 3.81 -15.49 -0.83
C GLU A 128 4.78 -16.59 -1.25
N SER A 129 5.16 -16.63 -2.53
CA SER A 129 6.11 -17.58 -3.06
C SER A 129 7.50 -17.46 -2.39
N GLY A 130 7.96 -16.24 -2.16
CA GLY A 130 9.21 -15.94 -1.47
C GLY A 130 9.21 -16.44 -0.02
N ALA A 131 8.10 -16.24 0.69
CA ALA A 131 7.94 -16.74 2.05
C ALA A 131 7.87 -18.28 2.11
N LEU A 132 7.11 -18.90 1.21
CA LEU A 132 6.99 -20.37 1.14
C LEU A 132 8.31 -21.05 0.76
N SER A 133 9.12 -20.41 -0.08
CA SER A 133 10.44 -20.93 -0.47
C SER A 133 11.57 -20.62 0.53
N GLY A 134 11.26 -19.91 1.62
CA GLY A 134 12.26 -19.48 2.61
C GLY A 134 13.21 -18.37 2.14
N LYS A 135 12.94 -17.74 0.99
CA LYS A 135 13.71 -16.60 0.47
C LYS A 135 13.36 -15.28 1.17
N LEU A 136 12.19 -15.20 1.78
CA LEU A 136 11.71 -14.06 2.58
C LEU A 136 11.33 -14.54 3.98
N ASP A 137 11.49 -13.66 4.97
CA ASP A 137 10.96 -13.90 6.30
C ASP A 137 9.44 -14.01 6.29
N ALA A 138 8.91 -15.13 6.75
CA ALA A 138 7.48 -15.44 6.68
C ALA A 138 6.62 -14.48 7.52
N ASN A 139 7.12 -14.01 8.68
CA ASN A 139 6.38 -13.08 9.53
C ASN A 139 6.34 -11.69 8.90
N MET A 140 7.46 -11.25 8.34
CA MET A 140 7.50 -9.98 7.61
C MET A 140 6.62 -10.03 6.37
N ALA A 141 6.65 -11.10 5.58
CA ALA A 141 5.76 -11.30 4.44
C ALA A 141 4.28 -11.25 4.86
N LYS A 142 3.90 -11.95 5.94
CA LYS A 142 2.54 -11.91 6.50
C LYS A 142 2.15 -10.49 6.91
N PHE A 143 3.03 -9.76 7.60
CA PHE A 143 2.78 -8.38 8.02
C PHE A 143 2.49 -7.47 6.82
N VAL A 144 3.32 -7.52 5.79
CA VAL A 144 3.15 -6.68 4.59
C VAL A 144 1.92 -7.08 3.80
N LEU A 145 1.67 -8.37 3.60
CA LEU A 145 0.48 -8.88 2.90
C LEU A 145 -0.81 -8.44 3.58
N THR A 146 -0.84 -8.43 4.91
CA THR A 146 -2.01 -7.96 5.67
C THR A 146 -2.21 -6.46 5.54
N ASN A 147 -1.15 -5.65 5.72
CA ASN A 147 -1.27 -4.18 5.78
C ASN A 147 -1.38 -3.52 4.41
N ASP A 148 -0.56 -3.97 3.44
CA ASP A 148 -0.47 -3.29 2.14
C ASP A 148 -1.35 -3.94 1.06
N TYR A 149 -1.58 -5.25 1.16
CA TYR A 149 -2.32 -6.02 0.17
C TYR A 149 -3.70 -6.45 0.61
N GLY A 150 -4.09 -6.16 1.87
CA GLY A 150 -5.43 -6.45 2.41
C GLY A 150 -5.74 -7.95 2.55
N LYS A 151 -4.72 -8.82 2.52
CA LYS A 151 -4.89 -10.24 2.78
C LYS A 151 -5.08 -10.44 4.27
N GLN A 152 -6.31 -10.77 4.67
CA GLN A 152 -6.64 -11.06 6.06
C GLN A 152 -6.32 -12.52 6.37
N ASP A 153 -5.64 -12.73 7.49
CA ASP A 153 -5.61 -14.04 8.14
C ASP A 153 -7.03 -14.30 8.65
N LYS A 154 -7.83 -15.05 7.89
CA LYS A 154 -9.13 -15.53 8.36
C LYS A 154 -8.90 -16.60 9.41
N GLN A 155 -8.44 -16.20 10.58
CA GLN A 155 -8.68 -17.02 11.75
C GLN A 155 -10.20 -17.01 11.96
N VAL A 156 -10.86 -18.04 11.48
CA VAL A 156 -12.17 -18.39 12.02
C VAL A 156 -11.90 -18.81 13.45
N ILE A 157 -11.92 -17.81 14.35
CA ILE A 157 -12.06 -18.11 15.76
C ILE A 157 -13.45 -18.74 15.83
N ASP A 158 -13.50 -20.07 15.77
CA ASP A 158 -14.68 -20.81 16.14
C ASP A 158 -14.89 -20.55 17.63
N THR A 159 -15.57 -19.45 17.93
CA THR A 159 -16.05 -19.14 19.26
C THR A 159 -17.26 -20.02 19.59
N ARG A 160 -17.16 -21.31 19.27
CA ARG A 160 -17.87 -22.30 20.04
C ARG A 160 -17.22 -22.26 21.39
N VAL A 161 -17.80 -21.49 22.28
CA VAL A 161 -17.58 -21.64 23.71
C VAL A 161 -18.00 -23.07 24.04
N THR A 162 -17.07 -24.00 23.82
CA THR A 162 -17.18 -25.37 24.29
C THR A 162 -17.14 -25.29 25.81
N GLY A 163 -18.31 -25.18 26.43
CA GLY A 163 -18.39 -25.10 27.89
C GLY A 163 -19.57 -24.32 28.44
N ILE A 164 -20.45 -23.72 27.64
CA ILE A 164 -21.74 -23.26 28.14
C ILE A 164 -22.66 -24.48 28.17
N ASP A 165 -22.76 -25.08 29.34
CA ASP A 165 -23.73 -26.16 29.61
C ASP A 165 -25.16 -25.60 29.42
N GLU A 166 -26.10 -26.45 29.05
CA GLU A 166 -27.51 -26.07 28.89
C GLU A 166 -28.07 -25.36 30.13
N LYS A 167 -27.49 -25.64 31.29
CA LYS A 167 -27.77 -24.96 32.55
C LYS A 167 -27.30 -23.51 32.60
N ASP A 168 -26.15 -23.23 32.01
CA ASP A 168 -25.59 -21.86 31.94
C ASP A 168 -26.38 -20.99 30.94
N LEU A 169 -26.86 -21.58 29.83
CA LEU A 169 -27.73 -20.91 28.89
C LEU A 169 -29.08 -20.56 29.53
N ALA A 170 -29.66 -21.49 30.30
CA ALA A 170 -30.88 -21.24 31.06
C ALA A 170 -30.68 -20.16 32.14
N LEU A 171 -29.49 -20.08 32.77
CA LEU A 171 -29.15 -19.04 33.74
C LEU A 171 -29.09 -17.68 33.08
N ILE A 172 -28.40 -17.56 31.93
CA ILE A 172 -28.29 -16.33 31.16
C ILE A 172 -29.65 -15.81 30.74
N GLN A 173 -30.50 -16.69 30.17
CA GLN A 173 -31.88 -16.32 29.79
C GLN A 173 -32.70 -15.82 30.98
N ARG A 174 -32.53 -16.45 32.16
CA ARG A 174 -33.23 -16.04 33.38
C ARG A 174 -32.77 -14.69 33.90
N VAL A 175 -31.48 -14.37 33.76
CA VAL A 175 -30.92 -13.07 34.11
C VAL A 175 -31.39 -11.98 33.16
N GLU A 176 -31.39 -12.23 31.86
CA GLU A 176 -31.91 -11.31 30.84
C GLU A 176 -33.40 -11.02 31.02
N ALA A 177 -34.22 -12.05 31.33
CA ALA A 177 -35.61 -11.86 31.61
C ALA A 177 -35.86 -10.99 32.85
N ARG A 178 -35.06 -11.15 33.90
CA ARG A 178 -35.16 -10.31 35.11
C ARG A 178 -34.77 -8.85 34.86
N LEU A 179 -33.70 -8.63 34.09
CA LEU A 179 -33.25 -7.27 33.72
C LEU A 179 -34.29 -6.57 32.84
N SER A 180 -34.94 -7.31 31.95
CA SER A 180 -36.00 -6.79 31.08
C SER A 180 -37.28 -6.44 31.85
N ALA A 181 -37.61 -7.21 32.90
CA ALA A 181 -38.73 -6.92 33.80
C ALA A 181 -38.48 -5.67 34.67
N GLN A 182 -37.26 -5.53 35.23
CA GLN A 182 -36.87 -4.33 36.03
C GLN A 182 -36.88 -3.03 35.22
N LYS A 183 -36.61 -3.12 33.91
CA LYS A 183 -36.61 -1.97 33.01
C LYS A 183 -38.03 -1.48 32.72
N LYS A 184 -39.05 -2.38 32.78
CA LYS A 184 -40.45 -2.01 32.57
C LYS A 184 -41.09 -1.35 33.80
N ASP A 185 -40.66 -1.74 35.00
CA ASP A 185 -41.20 -1.18 36.23
C ASP A 185 -40.62 0.17 36.59
N GLY A 186 -39.52 0.58 35.93
CA GLY A 186 -38.86 1.87 36.14
C GLY A 186 -39.37 3.03 35.26
N ASP A 187 -40.17 2.73 34.20
CA ASP A 187 -40.62 3.74 33.24
C ASP A 187 -42.09 4.22 33.51
N ASP A 188 -42.77 3.66 34.48
CA ASP A 188 -44.17 4.01 34.79
C ASP A 188 -44.33 4.97 35.98
N GLY A 189 -43.22 5.51 36.52
CA GLY A 189 -43.19 6.32 37.74
C GLY A 189 -42.87 7.81 37.54
N GLY A 190 -43.26 8.48 36.45
CA GLY A 190 -42.84 9.86 36.22
C GLY A 190 -43.76 10.76 35.41
N ASN A 191 -45.10 10.69 35.66
CA ASN A 191 -45.93 11.83 35.21
C ASN A 191 -47.25 11.95 35.95
N ALA A 192 -47.15 12.47 37.17
CA ALA A 192 -48.28 13.10 37.88
C ALA A 192 -47.74 14.15 38.85
N ASN A 193 -47.67 15.42 38.41
CA ASN A 193 -48.16 16.55 39.18
C ASN A 193 -47.91 17.89 38.49
N THR A 194 -49.05 18.50 38.23
CA THR A 194 -49.35 19.96 38.09
C THR A 194 -48.51 20.80 37.15
#